data_81c05dead6a75a1737de9f919563bafd
#
_entry.id   81c05dead6a75a1737de9f919563bafd
#
_cell.length_a   1.000
_cell.length_b   1.000
_cell.length_c   1.000
_cell.angle_alpha   90.00
_cell.angle_beta   90.00
_cell.angle_gamma   90.00
#
_symmetry.space_group_name_H-M   'P 1'
#
loop_
_entity.id
_entity.type
_entity.pdbx_description
1 polymer ?
#
loop_
_entity_poly.entity_id
_entity_poly.type
_entity_poly.pdbx_seq_one_letter_code
_entity_poly.pdbx_strand_id
1 'polypeptide(L)'
;MSVRSYLDWNATAPMREEAKAAFAAALSLVGNPSSVHAEGRAARALIGAMRDQVAALVGAQPGNVVFTASGTEANMLALTPAIETADEKRPRSRLFLSTIEHASVRAGGRFPREAIEEMPVHQDGRLDLAALAAAIVNTPRPLVSLMLANNETGIVQPVAEAAAIVHAAGGLIHVDAVQAAGRIPCNMTALGADLLTLSAHKIGGAKGAGALIRAREDVHFPEPLVRGGGQERGLRAGTENVAGIAAFGAAAAAALTGRDGEAAHISRLRNRLEAGLLAATPDATVFGRDIVERLPNTTLFALPGVKAETAVIAFDLEGVAVSSGAACSSGKVQPSHVLAAMGVSGALQRGAVRVSLGWNTTEADVEKFLGAWTKLASALSKRRQGIAA
;
A
#
# COMPACT_ATOMS: atom_id res chain seq x y z
N MET A 1 -3.08 -11.27 -31.33
CA MET A 1 -3.48 -11.40 -29.92
C MET A 1 -4.24 -10.15 -29.53
N SER A 2 -5.42 -10.27 -28.90
CA SER A 2 -6.13 -9.08 -28.41
C SER A 2 -5.27 -8.42 -27.32
N VAL A 3 -5.17 -7.09 -27.34
CA VAL A 3 -4.46 -6.31 -26.33
C VAL A 3 -5.11 -6.61 -24.96
N ARG A 4 -4.34 -7.05 -23.98
CA ARG A 4 -4.82 -7.31 -22.61
C ARG A 4 -4.97 -5.99 -21.84
N SER A 5 -6.03 -5.87 -21.03
CA SER A 5 -6.24 -4.77 -20.11
C SER A 5 -5.75 -5.17 -18.71
N TYR A 6 -4.76 -4.44 -18.21
CA TYR A 6 -4.19 -4.70 -16.88
C TYR A 6 -4.83 -3.75 -15.85
N LEU A 7 -5.72 -4.31 -15.02
CA LEU A 7 -6.51 -3.58 -14.02
C LEU A 7 -6.27 -4.11 -12.60
N ASP A 8 -5.01 -4.51 -12.30
CA ASP A 8 -4.57 -4.98 -10.98
C ASP A 8 -3.38 -4.16 -10.43
N TRP A 9 -3.46 -2.84 -10.54
CA TRP A 9 -2.41 -1.90 -10.17
C TRP A 9 -2.09 -1.89 -8.67
N ASN A 10 -3.03 -2.26 -7.81
CA ASN A 10 -2.77 -2.38 -6.38
C ASN A 10 -1.91 -3.60 -6.04
N ALA A 11 -1.88 -4.63 -6.88
CA ALA A 11 -0.95 -5.76 -6.72
C ALA A 11 0.47 -5.34 -7.10
N THR A 12 0.66 -4.75 -8.27
CA THR A 12 1.93 -4.15 -8.72
C THR A 12 1.64 -3.18 -9.86
N ALA A 13 2.26 -2.00 -9.85
CA ALA A 13 2.18 -1.08 -10.96
C ALA A 13 3.18 -1.49 -12.07
N PRO A 14 2.84 -1.35 -13.36
CA PRO A 14 3.82 -1.36 -14.42
C PRO A 14 4.95 -0.36 -14.14
N MET A 15 6.13 -0.64 -14.60
CA MET A 15 7.27 0.24 -14.38
C MET A 15 7.12 1.51 -15.21
N ARG A 16 7.32 2.70 -14.62
CA ARG A 16 7.34 3.99 -15.33
C ARG A 16 8.52 4.04 -16.29
N GLU A 17 8.42 4.78 -17.37
CA GLU A 17 9.51 4.86 -18.37
C GLU A 17 10.76 5.52 -17.76
N GLU A 18 10.61 6.53 -16.90
CA GLU A 18 11.68 7.18 -16.16
C GLU A 18 12.39 6.18 -15.23
N ALA A 19 11.63 5.30 -14.59
CA ALA A 19 12.18 4.25 -13.73
C ALA A 19 12.92 3.17 -14.52
N LYS A 20 12.43 2.78 -15.70
CA LYS A 20 13.11 1.85 -16.61
C LYS A 20 14.44 2.44 -17.09
N ALA A 21 14.44 3.70 -17.50
CA ALA A 21 15.64 4.39 -17.96
C ALA A 21 16.69 4.50 -16.84
N ALA A 22 16.27 4.91 -15.63
CA ALA A 22 17.16 5.00 -14.47
C ALA A 22 17.72 3.63 -14.05
N PHE A 23 16.90 2.59 -14.07
CA PHE A 23 17.30 1.21 -13.79
C PHE A 23 18.36 0.73 -14.78
N ALA A 24 18.11 0.89 -16.08
CA ALA A 24 19.03 0.49 -17.14
C ALA A 24 20.37 1.23 -17.07
N ALA A 25 20.34 2.54 -16.83
CA ALA A 25 21.55 3.34 -16.65
C ALA A 25 22.37 2.89 -15.45
N ALA A 26 21.72 2.56 -14.33
CA ALA A 26 22.39 2.13 -13.11
C ALA A 26 23.06 0.74 -13.24
N LEU A 27 22.58 -0.14 -14.12
CA LEU A 27 23.22 -1.44 -14.39
C LEU A 27 24.64 -1.30 -14.96
N SER A 28 24.96 -0.18 -15.59
CA SER A 28 26.29 0.11 -16.12
C SER A 28 27.27 0.62 -15.06
N LEU A 29 26.83 0.92 -13.83
CA LEU A 29 27.69 1.37 -12.74
C LEU A 29 28.32 0.16 -12.04
N VAL A 30 29.66 0.08 -12.09
CA VAL A 30 30.42 -1.03 -11.48
C VAL A 30 30.69 -0.82 -9.98
N GLY A 31 30.52 0.42 -9.48
CA GLY A 31 30.94 0.82 -8.14
C GLY A 31 30.11 0.23 -6.99
N ASN A 32 30.80 -0.27 -5.95
CA ASN A 32 30.18 -0.50 -4.66
C ASN A 32 30.06 0.84 -3.90
N PRO A 33 28.88 1.25 -3.41
CA PRO A 33 28.70 2.53 -2.73
C PRO A 33 29.57 2.71 -1.46
N SER A 34 30.04 1.61 -0.85
CA SER A 34 30.93 1.65 0.31
C SER A 34 32.39 1.93 -0.05
N SER A 35 32.77 1.82 -1.33
CA SER A 35 34.15 2.03 -1.78
C SER A 35 34.50 3.52 -1.86
N VAL A 36 35.79 3.83 -1.64
CA VAL A 36 36.30 5.23 -1.63
C VAL A 36 36.78 5.73 -3.00
N HIS A 37 36.98 4.83 -3.98
CA HIS A 37 37.39 5.19 -5.34
C HIS A 37 36.25 5.85 -6.14
N ALA A 38 36.56 6.33 -7.34
CA ALA A 38 35.65 7.15 -8.17
C ALA A 38 34.31 6.43 -8.44
N GLU A 39 34.34 5.17 -8.79
CA GLU A 39 33.15 4.35 -9.12
C GLU A 39 32.27 4.17 -7.90
N GLY A 40 32.83 3.93 -6.71
CA GLY A 40 32.09 3.83 -5.45
C GLY A 40 31.44 5.16 -5.08
N ARG A 41 32.18 6.27 -5.26
CA ARG A 41 31.59 7.60 -5.03
C ARG A 41 30.46 7.91 -6.00
N ALA A 42 30.57 7.51 -7.27
CA ALA A 42 29.50 7.68 -8.26
C ALA A 42 28.23 6.90 -7.87
N ALA A 43 28.38 5.64 -7.46
CA ALA A 43 27.25 4.84 -6.99
C ALA A 43 26.60 5.44 -5.72
N ARG A 44 27.41 5.93 -4.77
CA ARG A 44 26.91 6.61 -3.57
C ARG A 44 26.19 7.91 -3.89
N ALA A 45 26.71 8.70 -4.82
CA ALA A 45 26.09 9.95 -5.26
C ALA A 45 24.72 9.68 -5.92
N LEU A 46 24.60 8.63 -6.74
CA LEU A 46 23.33 8.22 -7.32
C LEU A 46 22.31 7.85 -6.22
N ILE A 47 22.70 7.00 -5.25
CA ILE A 47 21.81 6.66 -4.13
C ILE A 47 21.39 7.91 -3.35
N GLY A 48 22.30 8.88 -3.14
CA GLY A 48 21.98 10.15 -2.50
C GLY A 48 20.92 10.93 -3.25
N ALA A 49 21.11 11.13 -4.56
CA ALA A 49 20.11 11.81 -5.40
C ALA A 49 18.76 11.12 -5.42
N MET A 50 18.72 9.78 -5.43
CA MET A 50 17.46 9.04 -5.38
C MET A 50 16.79 9.11 -4.01
N ARG A 51 17.58 9.21 -2.95
CA ARG A 51 17.07 9.43 -1.59
C ARG A 51 16.37 10.77 -1.46
N ASP A 52 16.91 11.82 -2.09
CA ASP A 52 16.27 13.15 -2.17
C ASP A 52 14.88 13.05 -2.84
N GLN A 53 14.77 12.29 -3.93
CA GLN A 53 13.50 12.13 -4.65
C GLN A 53 12.45 11.36 -3.82
N VAL A 54 12.87 10.30 -3.12
CA VAL A 54 11.97 9.53 -2.26
C VAL A 54 11.52 10.37 -1.05
N ALA A 55 12.42 11.14 -0.46
CA ALA A 55 12.10 12.06 0.63
C ALA A 55 11.09 13.13 0.19
N ALA A 56 11.30 13.74 -0.99
CA ALA A 56 10.42 14.76 -1.55
C ALA A 56 8.98 14.25 -1.75
N LEU A 57 8.80 12.98 -2.16
CA LEU A 57 7.48 12.37 -2.37
C LEU A 57 6.59 12.44 -1.11
N VAL A 58 7.20 12.39 0.07
CA VAL A 58 6.49 12.37 1.36
C VAL A 58 6.79 13.59 2.24
N GLY A 59 7.47 14.60 1.71
CA GLY A 59 7.80 15.82 2.45
C GLY A 59 8.76 15.60 3.62
N ALA A 60 9.67 14.62 3.52
CA ALA A 60 10.63 14.27 4.55
C ALA A 60 12.04 14.80 4.23
N GLN A 61 12.94 14.76 5.23
CA GLN A 61 14.36 15.02 5.02
C GLN A 61 15.05 13.78 4.43
N PRO A 62 15.96 13.92 3.45
CA PRO A 62 16.68 12.78 2.86
C PRO A 62 17.44 11.94 3.90
N GLY A 63 18.00 12.58 4.93
CA GLY A 63 18.66 11.92 6.05
C GLY A 63 17.79 10.92 6.80
N ASN A 64 16.49 11.03 6.69
CA ASN A 64 15.52 10.18 7.38
C ASN A 64 15.01 8.98 6.58
N VAL A 65 15.36 8.89 5.29
CA VAL A 65 15.01 7.74 4.45
C VAL A 65 16.00 6.60 4.68
N VAL A 66 15.50 5.40 4.89
CA VAL A 66 16.24 4.14 4.99
C VAL A 66 15.75 3.20 3.89
N PHE A 67 16.60 2.85 2.94
CA PHE A 67 16.23 1.91 1.89
C PHE A 67 16.18 0.48 2.40
N THR A 68 15.19 -0.26 1.93
CA THR A 68 14.92 -1.67 2.24
C THR A 68 14.68 -2.45 0.94
N ALA A 69 14.59 -3.78 1.02
CA ALA A 69 14.28 -4.59 -0.15
C ALA A 69 12.77 -4.60 -0.52
N SER A 70 11.89 -4.13 0.36
CA SER A 70 10.44 -4.11 0.12
C SER A 70 9.71 -3.28 1.18
N GLY A 71 8.44 -2.94 0.94
CA GLY A 71 7.56 -2.40 1.98
C GLY A 71 7.38 -3.37 3.15
N THR A 72 7.37 -4.68 2.91
CA THR A 72 7.29 -5.69 3.97
C THR A 72 8.50 -5.62 4.90
N GLU A 73 9.73 -5.50 4.37
CA GLU A 73 10.93 -5.32 5.18
C GLU A 73 10.88 -3.98 5.95
N ALA A 74 10.41 -2.92 5.31
CA ALA A 74 10.23 -1.62 5.97
C ALA A 74 9.23 -1.69 7.14
N ASN A 75 8.09 -2.36 6.97
CA ASN A 75 7.12 -2.60 8.04
C ASN A 75 7.74 -3.42 9.18
N MET A 76 8.49 -4.49 8.87
CA MET A 76 9.17 -5.30 9.89
C MET A 76 10.25 -4.52 10.65
N LEU A 77 10.94 -3.58 9.98
CA LEU A 77 11.91 -2.69 10.62
C LEU A 77 11.21 -1.67 11.52
N ALA A 78 10.08 -1.12 11.10
CA ALA A 78 9.28 -0.14 11.85
C ALA A 78 8.64 -0.75 13.10
N LEU A 79 8.11 -1.97 13.00
CA LEU A 79 7.31 -2.61 14.04
C LEU A 79 8.21 -3.38 15.03
N THR A 80 8.92 -2.64 15.88
CA THR A 80 9.79 -3.18 16.92
C THR A 80 9.55 -2.49 18.26
N PRO A 81 9.57 -3.22 19.38
CA PRO A 81 9.56 -2.60 20.70
C PRO A 81 10.81 -1.77 20.98
N ALA A 82 11.93 -2.04 20.33
CA ALA A 82 13.23 -1.42 20.57
C ALA A 82 13.43 -0.05 19.90
N ILE A 83 12.35 0.65 19.52
CA ILE A 83 12.46 2.01 18.96
C ILE A 83 12.83 2.98 20.09
N GLU A 84 13.93 3.71 19.89
CA GLU A 84 14.39 4.78 20.76
C GLU A 84 14.17 6.15 20.14
N THR A 85 14.01 7.16 20.99
CA THR A 85 14.05 8.58 20.63
C THR A 85 15.05 9.28 21.56
N ALA A 86 15.38 10.55 21.30
CA ALA A 86 16.28 11.33 22.16
C ALA A 86 15.81 11.31 23.64
N ASP A 87 14.51 11.43 23.82
CA ASP A 87 13.88 11.58 25.15
C ASP A 87 13.43 10.24 25.76
N GLU A 88 13.40 9.14 24.99
CA GLU A 88 12.87 7.87 25.46
C GLU A 88 13.62 6.67 24.87
N LYS A 89 14.33 5.93 25.73
CA LYS A 89 15.11 4.73 25.36
C LYS A 89 14.49 3.42 25.84
N ARG A 90 13.45 3.49 26.67
CA ARG A 90 12.75 2.29 27.13
C ARG A 90 11.92 1.68 26.00
N PRO A 91 11.78 0.36 25.96
CA PRO A 91 10.99 -0.32 24.92
C PRO A 91 9.54 0.16 24.85
N ARG A 92 8.97 0.16 23.66
CA ARG A 92 7.53 0.33 23.44
C ARG A 92 6.80 -0.85 24.06
N SER A 93 5.75 -0.57 24.83
CA SER A 93 5.09 -1.61 25.64
C SER A 93 4.15 -2.49 24.83
N ARG A 94 3.42 -1.91 23.90
CA ARG A 94 2.41 -2.58 23.06
C ARG A 94 2.37 -2.02 21.65
N LEU A 95 1.96 -2.87 20.73
CA LEU A 95 1.62 -2.54 19.33
C LEU A 95 0.11 -2.59 19.16
N PHE A 96 -0.47 -1.48 18.74
CA PHE A 96 -1.85 -1.38 18.29
C PHE A 96 -1.88 -1.28 16.77
N LEU A 97 -2.68 -2.09 16.11
CA LEU A 97 -2.80 -2.09 14.66
C LEU A 97 -4.26 -2.19 14.23
N SER A 98 -4.61 -1.58 13.12
CA SER A 98 -5.96 -1.70 12.60
C SER A 98 -6.24 -3.13 12.10
N THR A 99 -7.46 -3.63 12.32
CA THR A 99 -7.91 -4.94 11.83
C THR A 99 -7.84 -5.08 10.30
N ILE A 100 -7.75 -3.97 9.56
CA ILE A 100 -7.71 -3.94 8.10
C ILE A 100 -6.30 -3.81 7.50
N GLU A 101 -5.25 -3.90 8.34
CA GLU A 101 -3.86 -3.77 7.90
C GLU A 101 -3.45 -4.86 6.90
N HIS A 102 -2.41 -4.55 6.12
CA HIS A 102 -1.75 -5.53 5.26
C HIS A 102 -1.12 -6.66 6.10
N ALA A 103 -1.01 -7.87 5.53
CA ALA A 103 -0.45 -9.03 6.21
C ALA A 103 0.94 -8.79 6.83
N SER A 104 1.79 -7.96 6.20
CA SER A 104 3.11 -7.62 6.74
C SER A 104 3.07 -6.78 8.02
N VAL A 105 1.99 -6.03 8.25
CA VAL A 105 1.74 -5.29 9.50
C VAL A 105 1.04 -6.19 10.51
N ARG A 106 0.02 -6.94 10.08
CA ARG A 106 -0.73 -7.88 10.95
C ARG A 106 0.14 -9.00 11.53
N ALA A 107 1.27 -9.32 10.89
CA ALA A 107 2.28 -10.20 11.46
C ALA A 107 2.87 -9.66 12.77
N GLY A 108 2.69 -8.36 13.08
CA GLY A 108 3.05 -7.75 14.34
C GLY A 108 4.54 -7.41 14.49
N GLY A 109 5.30 -7.48 13.40
CA GLY A 109 6.72 -7.14 13.44
C GLY A 109 7.51 -8.02 14.41
N ARG A 110 8.20 -7.38 15.36
CA ARG A 110 9.01 -8.02 16.41
C ARG A 110 8.38 -7.94 17.79
N PHE A 111 7.12 -7.53 17.88
CA PHE A 111 6.38 -7.56 19.15
C PHE A 111 5.95 -9.00 19.47
N PRO A 112 6.02 -9.42 20.75
CA PRO A 112 5.42 -10.69 21.16
C PRO A 112 3.89 -10.61 21.01
N ARG A 113 3.25 -11.74 20.67
CA ARG A 113 1.84 -11.77 20.30
C ARG A 113 0.91 -11.19 21.38
N GLU A 114 1.22 -11.39 22.63
CA GLU A 114 0.49 -10.86 23.79
C GLU A 114 0.58 -9.33 23.94
N ALA A 115 1.53 -8.71 23.27
CA ALA A 115 1.69 -7.26 23.22
C ALA A 115 1.06 -6.60 21.98
N ILE A 116 0.35 -7.39 21.17
CA ILE A 116 -0.31 -6.91 19.95
C ILE A 116 -1.81 -6.85 20.19
N GLU A 117 -2.42 -5.71 19.86
CA GLU A 117 -3.86 -5.49 19.97
C GLU A 117 -4.43 -4.95 18.66
N GLU A 118 -5.48 -5.60 18.13
CA GLU A 118 -6.14 -5.18 16.90
C GLU A 118 -7.28 -4.19 17.21
N MET A 119 -7.24 -3.02 16.55
CA MET A 119 -8.23 -1.96 16.70
C MET A 119 -9.35 -2.12 15.68
N PRO A 120 -10.62 -2.03 16.09
CA PRO A 120 -11.75 -2.17 15.21
C PRO A 120 -11.86 -1.03 14.19
N VAL A 121 -12.60 -1.30 13.13
CA VAL A 121 -13.05 -0.30 12.16
C VAL A 121 -14.57 -0.21 12.15
N HIS A 122 -15.09 0.92 11.73
CA HIS A 122 -16.52 1.10 11.47
C HIS A 122 -16.96 0.35 10.20
N GLN A 123 -18.26 0.25 9.98
CA GLN A 123 -18.83 -0.37 8.76
C GLN A 123 -18.39 0.35 7.47
N ASP A 124 -18.03 1.62 7.55
CA ASP A 124 -17.47 2.39 6.45
C ASP A 124 -15.99 2.07 6.18
N GLY A 125 -15.37 1.20 6.99
CA GLY A 125 -13.97 0.76 6.84
C GLY A 125 -12.94 1.72 7.41
N ARG A 126 -13.32 2.78 8.13
CA ARG A 126 -12.40 3.69 8.82
C ARG A 126 -12.16 3.24 10.27
N LEU A 127 -10.93 3.48 10.75
CA LEU A 127 -10.54 3.17 12.12
C LEU A 127 -11.50 3.81 13.13
N ASP A 128 -11.92 3.05 14.14
CA ASP A 128 -12.63 3.58 15.29
C ASP A 128 -11.66 4.33 16.22
N LEU A 129 -11.63 5.65 16.06
CA LEU A 129 -10.76 6.53 16.84
C LEU A 129 -11.12 6.55 18.33
N ALA A 130 -12.39 6.34 18.68
CA ALA A 130 -12.82 6.29 20.08
C ALA A 130 -12.31 5.00 20.75
N ALA A 131 -12.40 3.86 20.05
CA ALA A 131 -11.81 2.61 20.53
C ALA A 131 -10.29 2.71 20.67
N LEU A 132 -9.59 3.34 19.72
CA LEU A 132 -8.15 3.58 19.81
C LEU A 132 -7.81 4.41 21.05
N ALA A 133 -8.47 5.55 21.25
CA ALA A 133 -8.24 6.43 22.39
C ALA A 133 -8.45 5.69 23.72
N ALA A 134 -9.51 4.91 23.85
CA ALA A 134 -9.80 4.12 25.04
C ALA A 134 -8.74 3.03 25.32
N ALA A 135 -8.23 2.39 24.25
CA ALA A 135 -7.24 1.31 24.39
C ALA A 135 -5.85 1.83 24.83
N ILE A 136 -5.44 3.02 24.35
CA ILE A 136 -4.08 3.51 24.59
C ILE A 136 -3.94 4.41 25.82
N VAL A 137 -5.03 4.92 26.42
CA VAL A 137 -5.02 5.94 27.48
C VAL A 137 -4.14 5.56 28.68
N ASN A 138 -4.08 4.28 29.04
CA ASN A 138 -3.28 3.78 30.17
C ASN A 138 -2.08 2.93 29.70
N THR A 139 -1.78 2.97 28.40
CA THR A 139 -0.66 2.20 27.86
C THR A 139 0.58 3.08 27.77
N PRO A 140 1.64 2.79 28.53
CA PRO A 140 2.86 3.60 28.45
C PRO A 140 3.55 3.38 27.09
N ARG A 141 3.88 4.47 26.39
CA ARG A 141 4.65 4.43 25.14
C ARG A 141 4.09 3.48 24.08
N PRO A 142 2.80 3.58 23.69
CA PRO A 142 2.25 2.71 22.65
C PRO A 142 2.95 2.96 21.31
N LEU A 143 3.06 1.92 20.48
CA LEU A 143 3.27 2.04 19.05
C LEU A 143 1.96 1.72 18.35
N VAL A 144 1.49 2.63 17.51
CA VAL A 144 0.30 2.40 16.68
C VAL A 144 0.73 2.23 15.22
N SER A 145 0.16 1.28 14.51
CA SER A 145 0.35 1.14 13.06
C SER A 145 -0.99 1.27 12.36
N LEU A 146 -1.05 2.21 11.41
CA LEU A 146 -2.24 2.49 10.62
C LEU A 146 -1.87 2.70 9.14
N MET A 147 -2.47 1.93 8.24
CA MET A 147 -2.30 2.18 6.82
C MET A 147 -2.97 3.50 6.43
N LEU A 148 -2.35 4.26 5.50
CA LEU A 148 -2.95 5.51 5.03
C LEU A 148 -4.15 5.26 4.11
N ALA A 149 -4.11 4.19 3.30
CA ALA A 149 -5.23 3.79 2.47
C ALA A 149 -5.26 2.27 2.30
N ASN A 150 -6.47 1.70 2.36
CA ASN A 150 -6.63 0.25 2.27
C ASN A 150 -6.43 -0.27 0.84
N ASN A 151 -5.67 -1.34 0.70
CA ASN A 151 -5.30 -1.94 -0.59
C ASN A 151 -6.45 -2.69 -1.29
N GLU A 152 -7.52 -3.02 -0.58
CA GLU A 152 -8.70 -3.70 -1.14
C GLU A 152 -9.79 -2.69 -1.49
N THR A 153 -10.21 -1.87 -0.53
CA THR A 153 -11.33 -0.91 -0.67
C THR A 153 -10.93 0.44 -1.23
N GLY A 154 -9.67 0.82 -1.06
CA GLY A 154 -9.18 2.17 -1.38
C GLY A 154 -9.57 3.24 -0.35
N ILE A 155 -10.24 2.90 0.75
CA ILE A 155 -10.68 3.84 1.78
C ILE A 155 -9.47 4.44 2.49
N VAL A 156 -9.42 5.77 2.56
CA VAL A 156 -8.38 6.53 3.26
C VAL A 156 -8.70 6.58 4.74
N GLN A 157 -7.66 6.37 5.57
CA GLN A 157 -7.79 6.31 7.02
C GLN A 157 -7.55 7.67 7.67
N PRO A 158 -8.15 7.94 8.84
CA PRO A 158 -8.03 9.21 9.58
C PRO A 158 -6.68 9.26 10.34
N VAL A 159 -5.57 9.26 9.57
CA VAL A 159 -4.21 9.12 10.13
C VAL A 159 -3.83 10.32 10.98
N ALA A 160 -4.15 11.55 10.56
CA ALA A 160 -3.77 12.75 11.31
C ALA A 160 -4.48 12.81 12.67
N GLU A 161 -5.77 12.46 12.71
CA GLU A 161 -6.55 12.38 13.95
C GLU A 161 -6.03 11.26 14.87
N ALA A 162 -5.70 10.09 14.30
CA ALA A 162 -5.09 9.00 15.03
C ALA A 162 -3.72 9.41 15.61
N ALA A 163 -2.89 10.10 14.83
CA ALA A 163 -1.60 10.62 15.27
C ALA A 163 -1.73 11.57 16.47
N ALA A 164 -2.70 12.49 16.44
CA ALA A 164 -2.94 13.40 17.55
C ALA A 164 -3.30 12.65 18.85
N ILE A 165 -4.14 11.61 18.75
CA ILE A 165 -4.52 10.75 19.89
C ILE A 165 -3.29 10.00 20.43
N VAL A 166 -2.48 9.42 19.53
CA VAL A 166 -1.29 8.63 19.88
C VAL A 166 -0.24 9.51 20.56
N HIS A 167 0.04 10.68 20.02
CA HIS A 167 1.01 11.62 20.59
C HIS A 167 0.57 12.14 21.95
N ALA A 168 -0.73 12.43 22.15
CA ALA A 168 -1.26 12.82 23.46
C ALA A 168 -1.04 11.74 24.54
N ALA A 169 -0.94 10.46 24.14
CA ALA A 169 -0.62 9.33 25.01
C ALA A 169 0.90 9.04 25.11
N GLY A 170 1.78 9.89 24.55
CA GLY A 170 3.24 9.68 24.54
C GLY A 170 3.69 8.51 23.64
N GLY A 171 2.86 8.12 22.67
CA GLY A 171 3.12 7.06 21.70
C GLY A 171 3.84 7.53 20.45
N LEU A 172 4.10 6.57 19.56
CA LEU A 172 4.55 6.79 18.18
C LEU A 172 3.55 6.17 17.21
N ILE A 173 3.42 6.76 16.01
CA ILE A 173 2.60 6.22 14.95
C ILE A 173 3.44 5.85 13.72
N HIS A 174 3.28 4.61 13.27
CA HIS A 174 3.75 4.10 11.99
C HIS A 174 2.63 4.17 10.97
N VAL A 175 2.92 4.67 9.77
CA VAL A 175 1.97 4.79 8.67
C VAL A 175 2.42 3.93 7.49
N ASP A 176 1.65 2.90 7.14
CA ASP A 176 1.86 2.18 5.88
C ASP A 176 1.23 3.00 4.74
N ALA A 177 2.07 3.76 4.00
CA ALA A 177 1.65 4.57 2.88
C ALA A 177 1.82 3.88 1.51
N VAL A 178 2.07 2.58 1.50
CA VAL A 178 2.38 1.79 0.29
C VAL A 178 1.33 1.94 -0.81
N GLN A 179 0.05 2.05 -0.48
CA GLN A 179 -1.02 2.24 -1.47
C GLN A 179 -1.36 3.71 -1.75
N ALA A 180 -1.00 4.61 -0.86
CA ALA A 180 -1.36 6.01 -0.96
C ALA A 180 -0.32 6.85 -1.71
N ALA A 181 0.97 6.56 -1.50
CA ALA A 181 2.07 7.31 -2.10
C ALA A 181 1.95 7.37 -3.63
N GLY A 182 2.12 8.57 -4.18
CA GLY A 182 2.00 8.84 -5.62
C GLY A 182 0.56 8.85 -6.16
N ARG A 183 -0.46 8.60 -5.32
CA ARG A 183 -1.88 8.65 -5.72
C ARG A 183 -2.66 9.75 -5.01
N ILE A 184 -2.31 10.01 -3.75
CA ILE A 184 -2.85 11.10 -2.93
C ILE A 184 -1.70 11.79 -2.19
N PRO A 185 -1.90 13.00 -1.64
CA PRO A 185 -0.89 13.64 -0.81
C PRO A 185 -0.49 12.79 0.41
N CYS A 186 0.81 12.60 0.61
CA CYS A 186 1.37 11.80 1.70
C CYS A 186 2.43 12.58 2.48
N ASN A 187 2.17 13.86 2.78
CA ASN A 187 3.11 14.68 3.54
C ASN A 187 3.21 14.17 4.99
N MET A 188 4.38 13.71 5.37
CA MET A 188 4.64 13.05 6.66
C MET A 188 4.33 13.97 7.85
N THR A 189 4.64 15.27 7.76
CA THR A 189 4.35 16.26 8.80
C THR A 189 2.84 16.50 8.93
N ALA A 190 2.13 16.65 7.82
CA ALA A 190 0.69 16.86 7.84
C ALA A 190 -0.08 15.64 8.37
N LEU A 191 0.45 14.43 8.15
CA LEU A 191 -0.09 13.17 8.69
C LEU A 191 0.25 12.98 10.18
N GLY A 192 1.21 13.72 10.72
CA GLY A 192 1.74 13.48 12.05
C GLY A 192 2.47 12.12 12.19
N ALA A 193 2.95 11.55 11.08
CA ALA A 193 3.58 10.23 11.09
C ALA A 193 4.99 10.29 11.67
N ASP A 194 5.33 9.43 12.64
CA ASP A 194 6.69 9.26 13.16
C ASP A 194 7.52 8.34 12.26
N LEU A 195 6.87 7.33 11.69
CA LEU A 195 7.43 6.34 10.77
C LEU A 195 6.49 6.18 9.57
N LEU A 196 7.05 6.07 8.35
CA LEU A 196 6.26 5.89 7.15
C LEU A 196 6.91 4.87 6.22
N THR A 197 6.13 3.90 5.74
CA THR A 197 6.60 2.85 4.83
C THR A 197 6.18 3.11 3.39
N LEU A 198 7.13 2.90 2.46
CA LEU A 198 6.93 2.94 1.01
C LEU A 198 7.40 1.65 0.33
N SER A 199 6.82 1.37 -0.85
CA SER A 199 7.25 0.27 -1.72
C SER A 199 7.34 0.74 -3.18
N ALA A 200 8.51 0.60 -3.79
CA ALA A 200 8.80 1.13 -5.12
C ALA A 200 7.83 0.62 -6.20
N HIS A 201 7.54 -0.68 -6.22
CA HIS A 201 6.72 -1.28 -7.26
C HIS A 201 5.25 -0.84 -7.26
N LYS A 202 4.78 -0.16 -6.21
CA LYS A 202 3.41 0.38 -6.15
C LYS A 202 3.28 1.74 -6.84
N ILE A 203 4.40 2.45 -7.00
CA ILE A 203 4.46 3.75 -7.67
C ILE A 203 5.14 3.70 -9.04
N GLY A 204 5.38 2.48 -9.56
CA GLY A 204 6.02 2.26 -10.85
C GLY A 204 7.54 2.20 -10.83
N GLY A 205 8.14 1.97 -9.67
CA GLY A 205 9.54 1.61 -9.52
C GLY A 205 9.79 0.11 -9.67
N ALA A 206 11.04 -0.32 -9.49
CA ALA A 206 11.43 -1.73 -9.55
C ALA A 206 10.88 -2.51 -8.33
N LYS A 207 10.57 -3.79 -8.54
CA LYS A 207 10.40 -4.76 -7.44
C LYS A 207 11.75 -4.94 -6.74
N GLY A 208 11.74 -5.27 -5.45
CA GLY A 208 12.97 -5.46 -4.68
C GLY A 208 13.58 -4.15 -4.13
N ALA A 209 12.77 -3.10 -4.01
CA ALA A 209 13.11 -1.86 -3.34
C ALA A 209 11.91 -1.31 -2.55
N GLY A 210 12.19 -0.78 -1.37
CA GLY A 210 11.24 -0.11 -0.48
C GLY A 210 11.99 0.90 0.39
N ALA A 211 11.27 1.60 1.24
CA ALA A 211 11.87 2.52 2.20
C ALA A 211 11.06 2.63 3.48
N LEU A 212 11.77 2.76 4.60
CA LEU A 212 11.26 3.28 5.84
C LEU A 212 11.72 4.73 6.00
N ILE A 213 10.80 5.64 6.27
CA ILE A 213 11.07 7.05 6.50
C ILE A 213 10.79 7.36 7.97
N ARG A 214 11.72 8.04 8.64
CA ARG A 214 11.58 8.54 10.00
C ARG A 214 11.19 10.02 9.97
N ALA A 215 10.35 10.47 10.87
CA ALA A 215 10.04 11.91 11.00
C ALA A 215 11.26 12.73 11.41
N ARG A 216 12.10 12.15 12.27
CA ARG A 216 13.25 12.81 12.89
C ARG A 216 14.46 11.88 12.93
N GLU A 217 15.66 12.45 12.93
CA GLU A 217 16.92 11.68 12.98
C GLU A 217 17.11 10.94 14.31
N ASP A 218 16.52 11.44 15.38
CA ASP A 218 16.61 10.85 16.73
C ASP A 218 15.74 9.60 16.91
N VAL A 219 14.82 9.31 15.99
CA VAL A 219 14.13 8.01 15.97
C VAL A 219 15.12 6.96 15.52
N HIS A 220 15.54 6.10 16.42
CA HIS A 220 16.61 5.15 16.22
C HIS A 220 16.16 3.70 16.46
N PHE A 221 16.81 2.76 15.72
CA PHE A 221 16.58 1.32 15.82
C PHE A 221 17.89 0.66 16.30
N PRO A 222 18.10 0.49 17.61
CA PRO A 222 19.33 -0.10 18.16
C PRO A 222 19.51 -1.55 17.72
N GLU A 223 18.42 -2.19 17.33
CA GLU A 223 18.41 -3.57 16.82
C GLU A 223 17.92 -3.61 15.39
N PRO A 224 18.76 -3.33 14.37
CA PRO A 224 18.35 -3.41 12.97
C PRO A 224 18.01 -4.86 12.60
N LEU A 225 17.06 -5.01 11.63
CA LEU A 225 16.61 -6.32 11.18
C LEU A 225 17.72 -7.08 10.43
N VAL A 226 18.52 -6.38 9.61
CA VAL A 226 19.67 -6.91 8.88
C VAL A 226 20.92 -6.26 9.43
N ARG A 227 21.84 -7.09 9.99
CA ARG A 227 23.06 -6.65 10.69
C ARG A 227 24.33 -7.05 9.91
N GLY A 228 25.46 -6.48 10.24
CA GLY A 228 26.78 -6.87 9.74
C GLY A 228 27.43 -5.89 8.76
N GLY A 229 26.96 -4.64 8.74
CA GLY A 229 27.57 -3.58 7.92
C GLY A 229 27.08 -2.19 8.30
N GLY A 230 27.75 -1.14 7.80
CA GLY A 230 27.42 0.26 8.05
C GLY A 230 26.48 0.90 7.03
N GLN A 231 25.95 0.12 6.05
CA GLN A 231 25.04 0.63 5.04
C GLN A 231 23.77 1.19 5.71
N GLU A 232 23.12 2.13 5.03
CA GLU A 232 21.96 2.83 5.58
C GLU A 232 22.21 3.35 7.02
N ARG A 233 23.41 3.80 7.31
CA ARG A 233 23.85 4.31 8.63
C ARG A 233 23.70 3.27 9.75
N GLY A 234 23.92 1.99 9.41
CA GLY A 234 23.77 0.86 10.35
C GLY A 234 22.33 0.41 10.56
N LEU A 235 21.34 1.09 9.98
CA LEU A 235 19.92 0.75 10.15
C LEU A 235 19.47 -0.41 9.26
N ARG A 236 20.21 -0.67 8.16
CA ARG A 236 19.99 -1.81 7.27
C ARG A 236 21.28 -2.16 6.56
N ALA A 237 21.95 -3.21 6.99
CA ALA A 237 23.22 -3.67 6.43
C ALA A 237 23.04 -4.39 5.08
N GLY A 238 24.17 -4.61 4.39
CA GLY A 238 24.25 -5.27 3.07
C GLY A 238 24.34 -4.24 1.95
N THR A 239 25.11 -4.61 0.90
CA THR A 239 25.31 -3.75 -0.29
C THR A 239 23.98 -3.32 -0.85
N GLU A 240 23.84 -2.03 -1.10
CA GLU A 240 22.63 -1.39 -1.58
C GLU A 240 22.28 -1.85 -3.00
N ASN A 241 21.01 -2.07 -3.26
CA ASN A 241 20.47 -2.36 -4.60
C ASN A 241 20.45 -1.08 -5.46
N VAL A 242 21.61 -0.67 -5.96
CA VAL A 242 21.82 0.61 -6.67
C VAL A 242 20.80 0.77 -7.79
N ALA A 243 20.60 -0.26 -8.64
CA ALA A 243 19.68 -0.18 -9.77
C ALA A 243 18.22 -0.10 -9.31
N GLY A 244 17.84 -0.88 -8.29
CA GLY A 244 16.47 -0.84 -7.72
C GLY A 244 16.18 0.51 -7.06
N ILE A 245 17.15 1.10 -6.37
CA ILE A 245 17.05 2.42 -5.74
C ILE A 245 16.98 3.52 -6.81
N ALA A 246 17.75 3.40 -7.90
CA ALA A 246 17.68 4.33 -9.04
C ALA A 246 16.26 4.38 -9.64
N ALA A 247 15.69 3.21 -9.91
CA ALA A 247 14.32 3.11 -10.39
C ALA A 247 13.29 3.63 -9.38
N PHE A 248 13.51 3.43 -8.08
CA PHE A 248 12.61 3.91 -7.03
C PHE A 248 12.58 5.44 -6.97
N GLY A 249 13.76 6.09 -6.94
CA GLY A 249 13.86 7.55 -6.92
C GLY A 249 13.23 8.19 -8.17
N ALA A 250 13.52 7.65 -9.36
CA ALA A 250 12.92 8.12 -10.60
C ALA A 250 11.39 7.97 -10.62
N ALA A 251 10.88 6.84 -10.12
CA ALA A 251 9.43 6.63 -9.98
C ALA A 251 8.81 7.60 -8.96
N ALA A 252 9.51 7.88 -7.85
CA ALA A 252 9.06 8.82 -6.83
C ALA A 252 8.94 10.23 -7.38
N ALA A 253 9.93 10.70 -8.14
CA ALA A 253 9.91 12.00 -8.80
C ALA A 253 8.77 12.14 -9.81
N ALA A 254 8.61 11.13 -10.69
CA ALA A 254 7.54 11.12 -11.68
C ALA A 254 6.14 11.06 -11.02
N ALA A 255 5.99 10.24 -9.97
CA ALA A 255 4.74 10.13 -9.22
C ALA A 255 4.37 11.43 -8.49
N LEU A 256 5.36 12.15 -7.91
CA LEU A 256 5.14 13.42 -7.26
C LEU A 256 4.66 14.48 -8.26
N THR A 257 5.32 14.57 -9.42
CA THR A 257 5.01 15.57 -10.46
C THR A 257 3.67 15.29 -11.13
N GLY A 258 3.35 14.00 -11.41
CA GLY A 258 2.15 13.60 -12.14
C GLY A 258 0.91 13.44 -11.27
N ARG A 259 1.04 13.36 -9.94
CA ARG A 259 0.01 12.91 -8.99
C ARG A 259 -1.37 13.51 -9.23
N ASP A 260 -1.48 14.82 -9.27
CA ASP A 260 -2.80 15.47 -9.28
C ASP A 260 -3.51 15.28 -10.64
N GLY A 261 -2.77 15.35 -11.75
CA GLY A 261 -3.28 15.08 -13.09
C GLY A 261 -3.66 13.60 -13.28
N GLU A 262 -2.81 12.69 -12.81
CA GLU A 262 -3.08 11.24 -12.83
C GLU A 262 -4.30 10.90 -11.95
N ALA A 263 -4.39 11.45 -10.75
CA ALA A 263 -5.52 11.23 -9.85
C ALA A 263 -6.86 11.69 -10.46
N ALA A 264 -6.89 12.87 -11.09
CA ALA A 264 -8.08 13.37 -11.77
C ALA A 264 -8.50 12.47 -12.94
N HIS A 265 -7.54 12.06 -13.78
CA HIS A 265 -7.79 11.14 -14.90
C HIS A 265 -8.34 9.79 -14.41
N ILE A 266 -7.65 9.17 -13.45
CA ILE A 266 -7.99 7.85 -12.93
C ILE A 266 -9.34 7.87 -12.20
N SER A 267 -9.64 8.92 -11.42
CA SER A 267 -10.94 9.08 -10.76
C SER A 267 -12.09 9.10 -11.75
N ARG A 268 -11.94 9.81 -12.87
CA ARG A 268 -12.96 9.84 -13.94
C ARG A 268 -13.20 8.44 -14.51
N LEU A 269 -12.13 7.68 -14.79
CA LEU A 269 -12.23 6.32 -15.32
C LEU A 269 -12.85 5.35 -14.29
N ARG A 270 -12.46 5.44 -13.01
CA ARG A 270 -13.05 4.67 -11.92
C ARG A 270 -14.55 4.94 -11.80
N ASN A 271 -14.97 6.20 -11.80
CA ASN A 271 -16.37 6.57 -11.69
C ASN A 271 -17.19 6.04 -12.88
N ARG A 272 -16.64 6.10 -14.09
CA ARG A 272 -17.25 5.49 -15.29
C ARG A 272 -17.40 3.97 -15.16
N LEU A 273 -16.35 3.30 -14.67
CA LEU A 273 -16.36 1.86 -14.42
C LEU A 273 -17.46 1.47 -13.43
N GLU A 274 -17.54 2.17 -12.29
CA GLU A 274 -18.54 1.92 -11.25
C GLU A 274 -19.98 2.19 -11.74
N ALA A 275 -20.19 3.26 -12.48
CA ALA A 275 -21.49 3.58 -13.06
C ALA A 275 -21.93 2.50 -14.07
N GLY A 276 -21.04 2.07 -14.97
CA GLY A 276 -21.32 1.01 -15.94
C GLY A 276 -21.55 -0.36 -15.30
N LEU A 277 -20.78 -0.68 -14.25
CA LEU A 277 -20.93 -1.91 -13.47
C LEU A 277 -22.33 -1.99 -12.83
N LEU A 278 -22.77 -0.93 -12.17
CA LEU A 278 -24.06 -0.86 -11.50
C LEU A 278 -25.23 -0.78 -12.51
N ALA A 279 -25.05 -0.14 -13.66
CA ALA A 279 -26.04 -0.14 -14.72
C ALA A 279 -26.26 -1.57 -15.29
N ALA A 280 -25.20 -2.36 -15.44
CA ALA A 280 -25.29 -3.74 -15.90
C ALA A 280 -25.83 -4.70 -14.81
N THR A 281 -25.59 -4.40 -13.53
CA THR A 281 -25.97 -5.24 -12.38
C THR A 281 -26.35 -4.38 -11.18
N PRO A 282 -27.61 -3.91 -11.08
CA PRO A 282 -28.06 -3.06 -9.97
C PRO A 282 -27.93 -3.68 -8.59
N ASP A 283 -27.93 -5.03 -8.49
CA ASP A 283 -27.76 -5.79 -7.25
C ASP A 283 -26.28 -5.90 -6.80
N ALA A 284 -25.35 -5.39 -7.59
CA ALA A 284 -23.95 -5.38 -7.18
C ALA A 284 -23.71 -4.35 -6.07
N THR A 285 -22.88 -4.73 -5.10
CA THR A 285 -22.41 -3.83 -4.04
C THR A 285 -21.02 -3.33 -4.38
N VAL A 286 -20.83 -2.01 -4.44
CA VAL A 286 -19.51 -1.36 -4.53
C VAL A 286 -19.15 -0.83 -3.14
N PHE A 287 -18.15 -1.43 -2.51
CA PHE A 287 -17.73 -1.08 -1.16
C PHE A 287 -17.00 0.27 -1.14
N GLY A 288 -17.35 1.12 -0.20
CA GLY A 288 -16.76 2.45 -0.04
C GLY A 288 -17.15 3.48 -1.11
N ARG A 289 -18.19 3.20 -1.93
CA ARG A 289 -18.61 4.11 -3.01
C ARG A 289 -19.00 5.49 -2.48
N ASP A 290 -19.72 5.54 -1.37
CA ASP A 290 -20.24 6.78 -0.80
C ASP A 290 -19.24 7.47 0.15
N ILE A 291 -18.04 6.92 0.30
CA ILE A 291 -16.97 7.51 1.08
C ILE A 291 -16.25 8.54 0.22
N VAL A 292 -16.20 9.79 0.69
CA VAL A 292 -15.56 10.90 -0.02
C VAL A 292 -14.04 10.68 -0.11
N GLU A 293 -13.44 10.24 0.98
CA GLU A 293 -11.99 10.04 1.10
C GLU A 293 -11.60 8.62 0.73
N ARG A 294 -11.35 8.41 -0.56
CA ARG A 294 -10.86 7.13 -1.10
C ARG A 294 -9.84 7.36 -2.22
N LEU A 295 -8.99 6.36 -2.43
CA LEU A 295 -8.03 6.37 -3.52
C LEU A 295 -8.73 6.56 -4.88
N PRO A 296 -8.12 7.31 -5.79
CA PRO A 296 -8.71 7.60 -7.11
C PRO A 296 -8.88 6.35 -7.98
N ASN A 297 -8.16 5.28 -7.70
CA ASN A 297 -7.90 4.19 -8.60
C ASN A 297 -8.57 2.86 -8.22
N THR A 298 -9.20 2.73 -7.06
CA THR A 298 -9.61 1.43 -6.51
C THR A 298 -11.11 1.28 -6.45
N THR A 299 -11.62 0.16 -6.98
CA THR A 299 -13.00 -0.30 -6.84
C THR A 299 -13.00 -1.72 -6.30
N LEU A 300 -13.64 -1.94 -5.17
CA LEU A 300 -13.95 -3.26 -4.63
C LEU A 300 -15.46 -3.49 -4.75
N PHE A 301 -15.87 -4.56 -5.40
CA PHE A 301 -17.27 -4.86 -5.58
C PHE A 301 -17.58 -6.34 -5.40
N ALA A 302 -18.83 -6.66 -5.10
CA ALA A 302 -19.32 -8.03 -5.06
C ALA A 302 -20.73 -8.11 -5.66
N LEU A 303 -21.07 -9.25 -6.24
CA LEU A 303 -22.42 -9.58 -6.67
C LEU A 303 -22.90 -10.82 -5.91
N PRO A 304 -24.07 -10.80 -5.25
CA PRO A 304 -24.60 -11.98 -4.55
C PRO A 304 -24.63 -13.22 -5.44
N GLY A 305 -24.10 -14.34 -4.94
CA GLY A 305 -24.05 -15.61 -5.67
C GLY A 305 -22.90 -15.77 -6.66
N VAL A 306 -22.02 -14.78 -6.82
CA VAL A 306 -20.77 -14.87 -7.59
C VAL A 306 -19.62 -15.18 -6.64
N LYS A 307 -18.77 -16.12 -7.02
CA LYS A 307 -17.50 -16.37 -6.32
C LYS A 307 -16.38 -15.57 -7.01
N ALA A 308 -15.53 -14.92 -6.23
CA ALA A 308 -14.41 -14.11 -6.74
C ALA A 308 -13.49 -14.91 -7.67
N GLU A 309 -13.18 -16.18 -7.33
CA GLU A 309 -12.36 -17.07 -8.16
C GLU A 309 -12.94 -17.24 -9.57
N THR A 310 -14.26 -17.52 -9.65
CA THR A 310 -14.97 -17.68 -10.93
C THR A 310 -14.94 -16.38 -11.73
N ALA A 311 -15.15 -15.25 -11.06
CA ALA A 311 -15.14 -13.95 -11.71
C ALA A 311 -13.74 -13.59 -12.25
N VAL A 312 -12.69 -13.77 -11.45
CA VAL A 312 -11.30 -13.50 -11.86
C VAL A 312 -10.90 -14.35 -13.06
N ILE A 313 -11.23 -15.65 -13.06
CA ILE A 313 -10.97 -16.55 -14.20
C ILE A 313 -11.75 -16.07 -15.44
N ALA A 314 -13.02 -15.70 -15.29
CA ALA A 314 -13.83 -15.21 -16.42
C ALA A 314 -13.26 -13.91 -17.00
N PHE A 315 -12.84 -12.96 -16.16
CA PHE A 315 -12.15 -11.75 -16.61
C PHE A 315 -10.83 -12.06 -17.33
N ASP A 316 -10.03 -12.99 -16.79
CA ASP A 316 -8.76 -13.38 -17.42
C ASP A 316 -8.94 -13.97 -18.82
N LEU A 317 -9.95 -14.82 -19.01
CA LEU A 317 -10.34 -15.39 -20.32
C LEU A 317 -10.78 -14.31 -21.32
N GLU A 318 -11.41 -13.23 -20.85
CA GLU A 318 -11.77 -12.06 -21.67
C GLU A 318 -10.58 -11.08 -21.84
N GLY A 319 -9.40 -11.42 -21.33
CA GLY A 319 -8.19 -10.62 -21.44
C GLY A 319 -8.16 -9.41 -20.53
N VAL A 320 -8.83 -9.46 -19.37
CA VAL A 320 -8.82 -8.42 -18.33
C VAL A 320 -8.22 -8.98 -17.06
N ALA A 321 -7.11 -8.41 -16.59
CA ALA A 321 -6.47 -8.78 -15.34
C ALA A 321 -7.06 -7.98 -14.18
N VAL A 322 -7.69 -8.67 -13.23
CA VAL A 322 -8.24 -8.14 -11.97
C VAL A 322 -7.84 -9.05 -10.81
N SER A 323 -8.11 -8.66 -9.57
CA SER A 323 -7.79 -9.46 -8.39
C SER A 323 -9.04 -9.83 -7.59
N SER A 324 -8.99 -10.93 -6.84
CA SER A 324 -9.95 -11.14 -5.76
C SER A 324 -9.69 -10.12 -4.64
N GLY A 325 -10.73 -9.75 -3.88
CA GLY A 325 -10.62 -8.79 -2.78
C GLY A 325 -9.50 -9.16 -1.81
N ALA A 326 -9.44 -10.40 -1.38
CA ALA A 326 -8.34 -10.96 -0.61
C ALA A 326 -7.28 -11.58 -1.55
N ALA A 327 -6.45 -10.75 -2.17
CA ALA A 327 -5.30 -11.24 -2.94
C ALA A 327 -4.28 -11.88 -2.00
N CYS A 328 -4.35 -13.21 -1.83
CA CYS A 328 -3.44 -13.95 -0.97
C CYS A 328 -2.17 -14.39 -1.69
N SER A 329 -1.06 -14.26 -0.98
CA SER A 329 0.29 -14.70 -1.33
C SER A 329 0.44 -16.21 -1.59
N SER A 330 -0.61 -17.03 -1.40
CA SER A 330 -0.55 -18.51 -1.50
C SER A 330 -1.39 -19.12 -2.61
N GLY A 331 -1.98 -18.32 -3.51
CA GLY A 331 -2.80 -18.85 -4.63
C GLY A 331 -4.19 -19.40 -4.23
N LYS A 332 -4.54 -19.40 -2.93
CA LYS A 332 -5.89 -19.76 -2.46
C LYS A 332 -6.66 -18.49 -2.12
N VAL A 333 -7.86 -18.33 -2.68
CA VAL A 333 -8.73 -17.20 -2.33
C VAL A 333 -9.29 -17.44 -0.92
N GLN A 334 -8.89 -16.58 0.01
CA GLN A 334 -9.44 -16.52 1.35
C GLN A 334 -10.53 -15.44 1.41
N PRO A 335 -11.54 -15.55 2.31
CA PRO A 335 -12.45 -14.44 2.55
C PRO A 335 -11.68 -13.18 2.97
N SER A 336 -12.12 -12.01 2.49
CA SER A 336 -11.48 -10.74 2.84
C SER A 336 -11.63 -10.45 4.34
N HIS A 337 -10.49 -10.38 5.04
CA HIS A 337 -10.46 -9.97 6.44
C HIS A 337 -10.89 -8.51 6.60
N VAL A 338 -10.64 -7.67 5.58
CA VAL A 338 -11.06 -6.26 5.54
C VAL A 338 -12.58 -6.18 5.54
N LEU A 339 -13.26 -6.88 4.62
CA LEU A 339 -14.71 -6.92 4.57
C LEU A 339 -15.32 -7.59 5.82
N ALA A 340 -14.63 -8.59 6.40
CA ALA A 340 -15.05 -9.18 7.67
C ALA A 340 -15.00 -8.17 8.80
N ALA A 341 -13.93 -7.37 8.91
CA ALA A 341 -13.79 -6.31 9.90
C ALA A 341 -14.85 -5.20 9.74
N MET A 342 -15.30 -4.94 8.49
CA MET A 342 -16.40 -4.02 8.18
C MET A 342 -17.79 -4.61 8.45
N GLY A 343 -17.91 -5.84 8.94
CA GLY A 343 -19.21 -6.49 9.21
C GLY A 343 -19.95 -6.97 7.96
N VAL A 344 -19.31 -7.04 6.80
CA VAL A 344 -19.92 -7.53 5.55
C VAL A 344 -20.22 -9.03 5.64
N SER A 345 -21.34 -9.47 5.08
CA SER A 345 -21.73 -10.89 5.09
C SER A 345 -20.70 -11.79 4.38
N GLY A 346 -20.51 -13.02 4.88
CA GLY A 346 -19.54 -13.96 4.32
C GLY A 346 -19.78 -14.32 2.84
N ALA A 347 -21.02 -14.24 2.36
CA ALA A 347 -21.36 -14.45 0.95
C ALA A 347 -20.74 -13.37 0.05
N LEU A 348 -20.85 -12.10 0.44
CA LEU A 348 -20.27 -10.98 -0.29
C LEU A 348 -18.73 -10.95 -0.13
N GLN A 349 -18.19 -11.31 1.05
CA GLN A 349 -16.74 -11.41 1.24
C GLN A 349 -16.09 -12.38 0.22
N ARG A 350 -16.71 -13.56 0.01
CA ARG A 350 -16.21 -14.56 -0.96
C ARG A 350 -16.39 -14.19 -2.41
N GLY A 351 -17.28 -13.23 -2.69
CA GLY A 351 -17.57 -12.75 -4.04
C GLY A 351 -16.82 -11.47 -4.41
N ALA A 352 -16.02 -10.91 -3.52
CA ALA A 352 -15.42 -9.61 -3.72
C ALA A 352 -14.31 -9.63 -4.78
N VAL A 353 -14.43 -8.77 -5.79
CA VAL A 353 -13.46 -8.54 -6.86
C VAL A 353 -12.93 -7.12 -6.74
N ARG A 354 -11.60 -6.98 -6.80
CA ARG A 354 -10.94 -5.68 -6.83
C ARG A 354 -10.47 -5.35 -8.24
N VAL A 355 -10.84 -4.17 -8.69
CA VAL A 355 -10.31 -3.53 -9.90
C VAL A 355 -9.48 -2.34 -9.45
N SER A 356 -8.28 -2.20 -9.98
CA SER A 356 -7.43 -1.07 -9.68
C SER A 356 -6.75 -0.54 -10.94
N LEU A 357 -6.88 0.75 -11.16
CA LEU A 357 -6.45 1.48 -12.34
C LEU A 357 -5.08 2.13 -12.11
N GLY A 358 -4.47 2.66 -13.15
CA GLY A 358 -3.22 3.39 -13.07
C GLY A 358 -3.10 4.50 -14.11
N TRP A 359 -1.97 5.20 -14.11
CA TRP A 359 -1.76 6.43 -14.91
C TRP A 359 -1.90 6.23 -16.42
N ASN A 360 -1.66 5.02 -16.95
CA ASN A 360 -1.82 4.71 -18.37
C ASN A 360 -3.08 3.90 -18.68
N THR A 361 -3.98 3.71 -17.74
CA THR A 361 -5.27 3.10 -17.99
C THR A 361 -6.10 3.99 -18.91
N THR A 362 -6.76 3.40 -19.91
CA THR A 362 -7.52 4.09 -20.94
C THR A 362 -9.03 3.84 -20.80
N GLU A 363 -9.84 4.61 -21.52
CA GLU A 363 -11.27 4.35 -21.63
C GLU A 363 -11.56 2.99 -22.27
N ALA A 364 -10.73 2.56 -23.23
CA ALA A 364 -10.87 1.25 -23.88
C ALA A 364 -10.67 0.09 -22.88
N ASP A 365 -9.79 0.25 -21.88
CA ASP A 365 -9.62 -0.74 -20.82
C ASP A 365 -10.88 -0.85 -19.95
N VAL A 366 -11.50 0.28 -19.63
CA VAL A 366 -12.76 0.33 -18.87
C VAL A 366 -13.90 -0.31 -19.68
N GLU A 367 -14.05 0.02 -20.94
CA GLU A 367 -15.07 -0.59 -21.82
C GLU A 367 -14.89 -2.10 -21.95
N LYS A 368 -13.64 -2.56 -22.08
CA LYS A 368 -13.33 -3.99 -22.12
C LYS A 368 -13.73 -4.70 -20.82
N PHE A 369 -13.44 -4.08 -19.67
CA PHE A 369 -13.89 -4.59 -18.38
C PHE A 369 -15.42 -4.68 -18.31
N LEU A 370 -16.14 -3.62 -18.69
CA LEU A 370 -17.59 -3.59 -18.67
C LEU A 370 -18.22 -4.62 -19.61
N GLY A 371 -17.63 -4.84 -20.79
CA GLY A 371 -18.05 -5.88 -21.72
C GLY A 371 -17.88 -7.28 -21.13
N ALA A 372 -16.74 -7.57 -20.50
CA ALA A 372 -16.47 -8.84 -19.83
C ALA A 372 -17.42 -9.05 -18.64
N TRP A 373 -17.67 -8.00 -17.84
CA TRP A 373 -18.61 -8.03 -16.71
C TRP A 373 -20.04 -8.33 -17.17
N THR A 374 -20.51 -7.67 -18.23
CA THR A 374 -21.88 -7.88 -18.79
C THR A 374 -22.08 -9.31 -19.27
N LYS A 375 -21.08 -9.92 -19.92
CA LYS A 375 -21.12 -11.33 -20.33
C LYS A 375 -21.23 -12.26 -19.12
N LEU A 376 -20.41 -12.04 -18.10
CA LEU A 376 -20.41 -12.84 -16.87
C LEU A 376 -21.76 -12.73 -16.15
N ALA A 377 -22.26 -11.53 -15.94
CA ALA A 377 -23.54 -11.26 -15.28
C ALA A 377 -24.72 -11.91 -16.03
N SER A 378 -24.75 -11.83 -17.37
CA SER A 378 -25.78 -12.46 -18.19
C SER A 378 -25.74 -14.00 -18.10
N ALA A 379 -24.55 -14.61 -18.08
CA ALA A 379 -24.40 -16.06 -17.92
C ALA A 379 -24.91 -16.54 -16.54
N LEU A 380 -24.69 -15.76 -15.51
CA LEU A 380 -25.15 -16.06 -14.14
C LEU A 380 -26.68 -15.91 -13.99
N SER A 381 -27.27 -14.87 -14.62
CA SER A 381 -28.72 -14.66 -14.62
C SER A 381 -29.45 -15.84 -15.28
N LYS A 382 -28.96 -16.30 -16.45
CA LYS A 382 -29.53 -17.48 -17.13
C LYS A 382 -29.47 -18.76 -16.28
N ARG A 383 -28.35 -18.97 -15.54
CA ARG A 383 -28.23 -20.11 -14.62
C ARG A 383 -29.23 -20.04 -13.48
N ARG A 384 -29.47 -18.86 -12.90
CA ARG A 384 -30.46 -18.68 -11.83
C ARG A 384 -31.88 -18.96 -12.32
N GLN A 385 -32.23 -18.54 -13.52
CA GLN A 385 -33.53 -18.80 -14.15
C GLN A 385 -33.70 -20.28 -14.52
N GLY A 386 -32.67 -20.96 -15.01
CA GLY A 386 -32.71 -22.38 -15.37
C GLY A 386 -32.67 -23.35 -14.19
N ILE A 387 -32.34 -22.90 -12.98
CA ILE A 387 -32.41 -23.69 -11.74
C ILE A 387 -33.77 -23.49 -11.05
N ALA A 388 -34.49 -22.44 -11.38
CA ALA A 388 -35.84 -22.12 -10.86
C ALA A 388 -37.00 -22.72 -11.69
N ALA A 389 -36.69 -23.38 -12.83
CA ALA A 389 -37.61 -24.14 -13.67
C ALA A 389 -37.36 -25.65 -13.50
#